data_a40aab5de799936db26cf7752c8484f7
#
_entry.id   a40aab5de799936db26cf7752c8484f7
#
_cell.length_a   1.000
_cell.length_b   1.000
_cell.length_c   1.000
_cell.angle_alpha   90.00
_cell.angle_beta   90.00
_cell.angle_gamma   90.00
#
_symmetry.space_group_name_H-M   'P 1'
#
loop_
_entity.id
_entity.type
_entity.pdbx_description
1 polymer ?
#
loop_
_entity_poly.entity_id
_entity_poly.type
_entity_poly.pdbx_seq_one_letter_code
_entity_poly.pdbx_strand_id
1 'polypeptide(L)'
;MTTRLTLDEAQARVQQARVGDSGPLSPDEPARPVAVPSLPTCLDIAERLIEDATDVSNKWPLGVHDIDDALGGGLKKRECMIVSGKAHTGKTVLIINAVARNPNNIVMWMTPDEPDLMVLSRILSIRLNKNPRDVYDLAKRGDEQILTAIRHQSETDLRNLRIIDRAAFSKYGEAMRRSGHQVDGPIDIADHMLGTWSEAAYGRKADVFIWDFASQLDDPELGDDPARISALKSLGMRHDAVTIIVHQASRGSANRGAALGIESGRYGGEDLAHFMLTVWRPHEDESLPADERARLENVFGIALVKNKRFDGKKVTINMEITDAGKLLDPWEETVIQYRLDQEEQ
;
A
#
# COMPACT_ATOMS: atom_id res chain seq x y z
N MET A 1 -26.32 10.78 -4.98
CA MET A 1 -26.65 9.72 -4.01
C MET A 1 -26.26 8.39 -4.61
N THR A 2 -25.06 7.89 -4.35
CA THR A 2 -24.59 6.59 -4.85
C THR A 2 -24.93 5.56 -3.79
N THR A 3 -25.83 4.66 -4.12
CA THR A 3 -26.35 3.61 -3.24
C THR A 3 -25.19 2.68 -2.85
N ARG A 4 -24.98 2.47 -1.56
CA ARG A 4 -24.00 1.52 -1.00
C ARG A 4 -24.37 0.10 -1.42
N LEU A 5 -23.40 -0.60 -1.99
CA LEU A 5 -23.48 -2.05 -2.15
C LEU A 5 -22.90 -2.70 -0.90
N THR A 6 -23.67 -3.55 -0.25
CA THR A 6 -23.16 -4.47 0.78
C THR A 6 -22.26 -5.53 0.12
N LEU A 7 -21.47 -6.24 0.91
CA LEU A 7 -20.63 -7.33 0.40
C LEU A 7 -21.45 -8.36 -0.40
N ASP A 8 -22.67 -8.66 0.09
CA ASP A 8 -23.61 -9.61 -0.54
C ASP A 8 -24.16 -9.07 -1.87
N GLU A 9 -24.43 -7.75 -1.96
CA GLU A 9 -24.87 -7.11 -3.21
C GLU A 9 -23.75 -7.02 -4.24
N ALA A 10 -22.51 -6.78 -3.82
CA ALA A 10 -21.35 -6.83 -4.71
C ALA A 10 -21.13 -8.26 -5.24
N GLN A 11 -21.25 -9.29 -4.38
CA GLN A 11 -21.20 -10.69 -4.79
C GLN A 11 -22.34 -11.08 -5.73
N ALA A 12 -23.56 -10.58 -5.48
CA ALA A 12 -24.70 -10.82 -6.36
C ALA A 12 -24.51 -10.18 -7.75
N ARG A 13 -23.93 -8.97 -7.85
CA ARG A 13 -23.60 -8.34 -9.13
C ARG A 13 -22.50 -9.08 -9.89
N VAL A 14 -21.48 -9.59 -9.19
CA VAL A 14 -20.44 -10.45 -9.80
C VAL A 14 -21.07 -11.72 -10.37
N GLN A 15 -22.03 -12.34 -9.67
CA GLN A 15 -22.77 -13.49 -10.18
C GLN A 15 -23.66 -13.14 -11.38
N GLN A 16 -24.37 -12.01 -11.37
CA GLN A 16 -25.23 -11.57 -12.47
C GLN A 16 -24.43 -11.23 -13.74
N ALA A 17 -23.25 -10.63 -13.62
CA ALA A 17 -22.39 -10.34 -14.77
C ALA A 17 -21.88 -11.61 -15.48
N ARG A 18 -21.91 -12.78 -14.80
CA ARG A 18 -21.45 -14.08 -15.34
C ARG A 18 -22.56 -14.93 -15.97
N VAL A 19 -23.83 -14.67 -15.65
CA VAL A 19 -24.96 -15.44 -16.21
C VAL A 19 -25.26 -15.04 -17.66
N GLY A 20 -24.56 -14.05 -18.17
CA GLY A 20 -24.83 -13.45 -19.49
C GLY A 20 -24.27 -14.16 -20.71
N ASP A 21 -23.45 -15.24 -20.62
CA ASP A 21 -23.03 -15.95 -21.87
C ASP A 21 -22.29 -17.27 -21.65
N SER A 22 -22.91 -18.26 -21.05
CA SER A 22 -22.42 -19.65 -21.17
C SER A 22 -23.56 -20.66 -21.15
N GLY A 23 -24.25 -20.77 -22.28
CA GLY A 23 -24.95 -22.00 -22.60
C GLY A 23 -23.94 -23.15 -22.75
N PRO A 24 -24.31 -24.44 -22.47
CA PRO A 24 -23.41 -25.56 -22.64
C PRO A 24 -22.96 -25.64 -24.11
N LEU A 25 -21.65 -25.59 -24.33
CA LEU A 25 -21.04 -25.78 -25.65
C LEU A 25 -21.40 -27.16 -26.18
N SER A 26 -21.95 -27.22 -27.40
CA SER A 26 -22.17 -28.48 -28.11
C SER A 26 -20.81 -29.12 -28.40
N PRO A 27 -20.65 -30.47 -28.26
CA PRO A 27 -19.36 -31.13 -28.43
C PRO A 27 -18.77 -31.00 -29.84
N ASP A 28 -19.55 -30.58 -30.83
CA ASP A 28 -19.18 -30.49 -32.25
C ASP A 28 -18.93 -29.04 -32.74
N GLU A 29 -18.94 -28.03 -31.88
CA GLU A 29 -18.65 -26.67 -32.31
C GLU A 29 -17.12 -26.47 -32.35
N PRO A 30 -16.55 -26.11 -33.54
CA PRO A 30 -15.11 -25.88 -33.64
C PRO A 30 -14.74 -24.74 -32.69
N ALA A 31 -13.70 -24.95 -31.87
CA ALA A 31 -13.19 -23.97 -30.92
C ALA A 31 -13.09 -22.61 -31.62
N ARG A 32 -13.84 -21.61 -31.14
CA ARG A 32 -13.73 -20.23 -31.64
C ARG A 32 -12.26 -19.79 -31.52
N PRO A 33 -11.65 -19.24 -32.59
CA PRO A 33 -10.29 -18.77 -32.50
C PRO A 33 -10.20 -17.76 -31.35
N VAL A 34 -9.37 -18.05 -30.35
CA VAL A 34 -9.06 -17.12 -29.27
C VAL A 34 -8.44 -15.89 -29.93
N ALA A 35 -9.13 -14.76 -29.84
CA ALA A 35 -8.58 -13.51 -30.34
C ALA A 35 -7.28 -13.21 -29.54
N VAL A 36 -6.15 -13.38 -30.19
CA VAL A 36 -4.85 -13.02 -29.60
C VAL A 36 -4.82 -11.50 -29.52
N PRO A 37 -4.65 -10.91 -28.32
CA PRO A 37 -4.53 -9.46 -28.18
C PRO A 37 -3.39 -8.94 -29.04
N SER A 38 -3.58 -7.84 -29.75
CA SER A 38 -2.50 -7.19 -30.49
C SER A 38 -1.43 -6.70 -29.51
N LEU A 39 -0.17 -6.90 -29.86
CA LEU A 39 0.94 -6.33 -29.09
C LEU A 39 0.98 -4.81 -29.33
N PRO A 40 1.27 -4.01 -28.29
CA PRO A 40 1.35 -2.56 -28.43
C PRO A 40 2.52 -2.16 -29.36
N THR A 41 2.25 -1.25 -30.27
CA THR A 41 3.28 -0.64 -31.13
C THR A 41 4.09 0.41 -30.33
N CYS A 42 5.22 0.86 -30.90
CA CYS A 42 5.96 1.98 -30.30
C CYS A 42 5.11 3.27 -30.27
N LEU A 43 4.17 3.46 -31.21
CA LEU A 43 3.26 4.59 -31.20
C LEU A 43 2.30 4.52 -30.01
N ASP A 44 1.68 3.36 -29.76
CA ASP A 44 0.81 3.14 -28.60
C ASP A 44 1.56 3.40 -27.27
N ILE A 45 2.86 3.05 -27.23
CA ILE A 45 3.71 3.29 -26.06
C ILE A 45 4.03 4.78 -25.93
N ALA A 46 4.30 5.47 -27.03
CA ALA A 46 4.61 6.91 -27.04
C ALA A 46 3.39 7.74 -26.61
N GLU A 47 2.19 7.41 -27.05
CA GLU A 47 0.95 8.07 -26.63
C GLU A 47 0.72 7.92 -25.13
N ARG A 48 0.90 6.71 -24.59
CA ARG A 48 0.83 6.47 -23.13
C ARG A 48 1.92 7.22 -22.36
N LEU A 49 3.11 7.37 -22.92
CA LEU A 49 4.17 8.16 -22.30
C LEU A 49 3.79 9.64 -22.21
N ILE A 50 3.16 10.18 -23.26
CA ILE A 50 2.69 11.57 -23.29
C ILE A 50 1.58 11.77 -22.26
N GLU A 51 0.58 10.88 -22.22
CA GLU A 51 -0.49 10.90 -21.22
C GLU A 51 0.09 10.86 -19.80
N ASP A 52 0.98 9.90 -19.52
CA ASP A 52 1.60 9.73 -18.21
C ASP A 52 2.46 10.95 -17.80
N ALA A 53 3.10 11.63 -18.76
CA ALA A 53 3.88 12.84 -18.49
C ALA A 53 3.02 14.06 -18.16
N THR A 54 1.81 14.11 -18.72
CA THR A 54 0.87 15.24 -18.56
C THR A 54 -0.15 15.05 -17.46
N ASP A 55 -0.46 13.79 -17.09
CA ASP A 55 -1.43 13.47 -16.05
C ASP A 55 -0.80 13.47 -14.64
N VAL A 56 -1.01 14.55 -13.92
CA VAL A 56 -0.57 14.71 -12.53
C VAL A 56 -1.40 13.86 -11.56
N SER A 57 -2.63 13.46 -11.96
CA SER A 57 -3.56 12.72 -11.11
C SER A 57 -3.24 11.22 -10.96
N ASN A 58 -2.40 10.69 -11.86
CA ASN A 58 -2.01 9.27 -11.90
C ASN A 58 -0.88 8.89 -10.90
N LYS A 59 -0.52 9.80 -10.00
CA LYS A 59 0.56 9.59 -9.05
C LYS A 59 0.01 9.31 -7.65
N TRP A 60 0.67 8.42 -6.95
CA TRP A 60 0.40 8.11 -5.55
C TRP A 60 1.56 8.61 -4.68
N PRO A 61 1.45 9.82 -4.08
CA PRO A 61 2.49 10.37 -3.23
C PRO A 61 2.56 9.62 -1.90
N LEU A 62 3.77 9.51 -1.37
CA LEU A 62 4.01 8.95 -0.04
C LEU A 62 3.72 9.97 1.07
N GLY A 63 3.66 11.25 0.70
CA GLY A 63 3.49 12.37 1.62
C GLY A 63 4.79 12.71 2.35
N VAL A 64 5.93 12.46 1.72
CA VAL A 64 7.27 12.87 2.13
C VAL A 64 7.86 13.67 0.96
N HIS A 65 7.87 14.99 1.10
CA HIS A 65 8.12 15.93 0.00
C HIS A 65 9.37 15.59 -0.82
N ASP A 66 10.52 15.45 -0.18
CA ASP A 66 11.78 15.21 -0.89
C ASP A 66 11.82 13.85 -1.61
N ILE A 67 11.14 12.85 -1.05
CA ILE A 67 11.02 11.53 -1.69
C ILE A 67 10.04 11.60 -2.86
N ASP A 68 8.90 12.25 -2.67
CA ASP A 68 7.91 12.43 -3.72
C ASP A 68 8.48 13.25 -4.88
N ASP A 69 9.28 14.30 -4.59
CA ASP A 69 10.03 15.06 -5.60
C ASP A 69 11.01 14.16 -6.37
N ALA A 70 11.82 13.38 -5.68
CA ALA A 70 12.74 12.42 -6.30
C ALA A 70 12.02 11.35 -7.15
N LEU A 71 10.75 11.07 -6.83
CA LEU A 71 9.85 10.20 -7.58
C LEU A 71 9.04 10.96 -8.64
N GLY A 72 9.29 12.26 -8.85
CA GLY A 72 8.54 13.10 -9.79
C GLY A 72 7.07 13.26 -9.42
N GLY A 73 6.76 13.35 -8.13
CA GLY A 73 5.42 13.56 -7.55
C GLY A 73 4.76 12.30 -6.97
N GLY A 74 5.47 11.20 -6.84
CA GLY A 74 4.97 9.95 -6.26
C GLY A 74 5.07 8.75 -7.19
N LEU A 75 4.55 7.62 -6.74
CA LEU A 75 4.55 6.37 -7.52
C LEU A 75 3.48 6.40 -8.62
N LYS A 76 3.78 5.78 -9.73
CA LYS A 76 2.86 5.63 -10.87
C LYS A 76 2.31 4.22 -10.95
N LYS A 77 1.20 4.05 -11.66
CA LYS A 77 0.62 2.74 -11.98
C LYS A 77 1.68 1.80 -12.56
N ARG A 78 1.60 0.51 -12.24
CA ARG A 78 2.54 -0.55 -12.64
C ARG A 78 3.93 -0.44 -12.02
N GLU A 79 4.18 0.51 -11.16
CA GLU A 79 5.42 0.58 -10.42
C GLU A 79 5.34 -0.20 -9.11
N CYS A 80 6.48 -0.73 -8.71
CA CYS A 80 6.64 -1.51 -7.49
C CYS A 80 7.70 -0.88 -6.60
N MET A 81 7.34 -0.64 -5.35
CA MET A 81 8.23 -0.17 -4.29
C MET A 81 8.32 -1.21 -3.18
N ILE A 82 9.52 -1.45 -2.70
CA ILE A 82 9.76 -2.18 -1.46
C ILE A 82 10.00 -1.17 -0.34
N VAL A 83 9.31 -1.37 0.78
CA VAL A 83 9.58 -0.67 2.04
C VAL A 83 10.25 -1.65 2.99
N SER A 84 11.54 -1.44 3.25
CA SER A 84 12.37 -2.34 4.06
C SER A 84 12.81 -1.67 5.37
N GLY A 85 13.08 -2.49 6.35
CA GLY A 85 13.57 -2.06 7.66
C GLY A 85 13.52 -3.21 8.64
N LYS A 86 14.22 -3.08 9.77
CA LYS A 86 14.15 -4.07 10.85
C LYS A 86 12.76 -4.17 11.46
N ALA A 87 12.52 -5.21 12.26
CA ALA A 87 11.30 -5.31 13.03
C ALA A 87 11.13 -4.06 13.92
N HIS A 88 9.89 -3.54 13.99
CA HIS A 88 9.49 -2.40 14.81
C HIS A 88 10.07 -1.03 14.42
N THR A 89 10.80 -0.90 13.31
CA THR A 89 11.33 0.39 12.84
C THR A 89 10.26 1.32 12.21
N GLY A 90 9.02 0.86 12.06
CA GLY A 90 7.92 1.70 11.58
C GLY A 90 7.62 1.61 10.08
N LYS A 91 7.95 0.50 9.41
CA LYS A 91 7.56 0.26 8.00
C LYS A 91 6.08 0.52 7.75
N THR A 92 5.23 -0.11 8.57
CA THR A 92 3.78 0.06 8.53
C THR A 92 3.35 1.50 8.85
N VAL A 93 4.08 2.23 9.71
CA VAL A 93 3.81 3.65 10.01
C VAL A 93 3.94 4.52 8.76
N LEU A 94 4.99 4.34 7.96
CA LEU A 94 5.14 5.08 6.71
C LEU A 94 3.95 4.84 5.77
N ILE A 95 3.54 3.58 5.61
CA ILE A 95 2.43 3.21 4.73
C ILE A 95 1.10 3.78 5.25
N ILE A 96 0.85 3.71 6.55
CA ILE A 96 -0.34 4.31 7.19
C ILE A 96 -0.42 5.80 6.88
N ASN A 97 0.69 6.53 7.01
CA ASN A 97 0.74 7.96 6.69
C ASN A 97 0.46 8.22 5.22
N ALA A 98 1.04 7.44 4.30
CA ALA A 98 0.78 7.57 2.88
C ALA A 98 -0.70 7.30 2.54
N VAL A 99 -1.30 6.23 3.07
CA VAL A 99 -2.72 5.91 2.88
C VAL A 99 -3.63 7.01 3.45
N ALA A 100 -3.33 7.51 4.66
CA ALA A 100 -4.12 8.56 5.28
C ALA A 100 -4.13 9.88 4.47
N ARG A 101 -3.10 10.15 3.68
CA ARG A 101 -2.99 11.33 2.81
C ARG A 101 -3.64 11.17 1.43
N ASN A 102 -4.02 9.94 1.05
CA ASN A 102 -4.53 9.62 -0.29
C ASN A 102 -5.96 9.03 -0.26
N PRO A 103 -6.99 9.76 0.23
CA PRO A 103 -8.34 9.22 0.45
C PRO A 103 -9.10 8.87 -0.82
N ASN A 104 -8.70 9.40 -1.97
CA ASN A 104 -9.41 9.21 -3.24
C ASN A 104 -9.01 7.93 -3.97
N ASN A 105 -7.89 7.31 -3.59
CA ASN A 105 -7.40 6.09 -4.22
C ASN A 105 -8.10 4.85 -3.64
N ILE A 106 -8.40 3.89 -4.52
CA ILE A 106 -8.84 2.56 -4.09
C ILE A 106 -7.60 1.79 -3.66
N VAL A 107 -7.49 1.56 -2.36
CA VAL A 107 -6.36 0.86 -1.75
C VAL A 107 -6.81 -0.53 -1.27
N MET A 108 -6.13 -1.56 -1.76
CA MET A 108 -6.26 -2.94 -1.29
C MET A 108 -5.04 -3.28 -0.45
N TRP A 109 -5.19 -3.33 0.85
CA TRP A 109 -4.10 -3.60 1.79
C TRP A 109 -4.25 -4.98 2.41
N MET A 110 -3.40 -5.90 1.98
CA MET A 110 -3.28 -7.24 2.55
C MET A 110 -2.34 -7.19 3.75
N THR A 111 -2.85 -7.50 4.94
CA THR A 111 -2.11 -7.50 6.20
C THR A 111 -2.21 -8.86 6.91
N PRO A 112 -1.54 -9.90 6.39
CA PRO A 112 -1.62 -11.24 6.98
C PRO A 112 -0.96 -11.37 8.36
N ASP A 113 -0.13 -10.40 8.76
CA ASP A 113 0.59 -10.40 10.03
C ASP A 113 -0.14 -9.65 11.14
N GLU A 114 -0.86 -8.57 10.81
CA GLU A 114 -1.59 -7.76 11.79
C GLU A 114 -3.11 -7.84 11.56
N PRO A 115 -3.92 -7.87 12.65
CA PRO A 115 -5.37 -7.72 12.54
C PRO A 115 -5.78 -6.39 11.89
N ASP A 116 -6.82 -6.41 11.08
CA ASP A 116 -7.39 -5.24 10.40
C ASP A 116 -7.73 -4.09 11.36
N LEU A 117 -8.28 -4.41 12.54
CA LEU A 117 -8.61 -3.43 13.58
C LEU A 117 -7.37 -2.65 14.07
N MET A 118 -6.20 -3.29 14.15
CA MET A 118 -4.97 -2.62 14.58
C MET A 118 -4.49 -1.63 13.53
N VAL A 119 -4.52 -2.01 12.25
CA VAL A 119 -4.15 -1.13 11.14
C VAL A 119 -5.12 0.05 11.06
N LEU A 120 -6.43 -0.22 11.11
CA LEU A 120 -7.46 0.82 11.07
C LEU A 120 -7.34 1.80 12.24
N SER A 121 -7.10 1.31 13.47
CA SER A 121 -6.97 2.18 14.64
C SER A 121 -5.82 3.17 14.50
N ARG A 122 -4.68 2.75 13.93
CA ARG A 122 -3.53 3.64 13.66
C ARG A 122 -3.84 4.67 12.58
N ILE A 123 -4.56 4.30 11.51
CA ILE A 123 -4.99 5.24 10.48
C ILE A 123 -5.92 6.30 11.08
N LEU A 124 -6.90 5.86 11.88
CA LEU A 124 -7.84 6.74 12.57
C LEU A 124 -7.13 7.67 13.55
N SER A 125 -6.08 7.19 14.22
CA SER A 125 -5.29 8.01 15.14
C SER A 125 -4.64 9.20 14.44
N ILE A 126 -4.04 8.97 13.27
CA ILE A 126 -3.47 10.04 12.44
C ILE A 126 -4.57 11.01 12.00
N ARG A 127 -5.69 10.49 11.51
CA ARG A 127 -6.81 11.31 11.01
C ARG A 127 -7.48 12.14 12.09
N LEU A 128 -7.57 11.61 13.30
CA LEU A 128 -8.19 12.26 14.45
C LEU A 128 -7.17 13.05 15.31
N ASN A 129 -5.90 12.98 14.96
CA ASN A 129 -4.78 13.56 15.69
C ASN A 129 -4.82 13.19 17.20
N LYS A 130 -5.01 11.90 17.48
CA LYS A 130 -5.07 11.33 18.83
C LYS A 130 -4.22 10.08 18.91
N ASN A 131 -3.64 9.80 20.10
CA ASN A 131 -2.93 8.57 20.33
C ASN A 131 -3.85 7.34 20.06
N PRO A 132 -3.37 6.25 19.45
CA PRO A 132 -4.18 5.04 19.18
C PRO A 132 -4.88 4.49 20.41
N ARG A 133 -4.22 4.51 21.56
CA ARG A 133 -4.79 4.06 22.83
C ARG A 133 -5.96 4.94 23.27
N ASP A 134 -5.83 6.26 23.12
CA ASP A 134 -6.90 7.20 23.49
C ASP A 134 -8.13 7.01 22.60
N VAL A 135 -7.94 6.80 21.28
CA VAL A 135 -9.05 6.50 20.36
C VAL A 135 -9.78 5.23 20.80
N TYR A 136 -9.03 4.18 21.14
CA TYR A 136 -9.60 2.91 21.61
C TYR A 136 -10.34 3.05 22.95
N ASP A 137 -9.72 3.69 23.93
CA ASP A 137 -10.27 3.86 25.28
C ASP A 137 -11.53 4.75 25.29
N LEU A 138 -11.56 5.81 24.50
CA LEU A 138 -12.73 6.67 24.32
C LEU A 138 -13.86 5.91 23.62
N ALA A 139 -13.57 5.19 22.56
CA ALA A 139 -14.57 4.36 21.89
C ALA A 139 -15.16 3.27 22.82
N LYS A 140 -14.32 2.62 23.64
CA LYS A 140 -14.74 1.65 24.65
C LYS A 140 -15.66 2.23 25.70
N ARG A 141 -15.48 3.50 26.06
CA ARG A 141 -16.35 4.22 27.04
C ARG A 141 -17.64 4.72 26.41
N GLY A 142 -17.83 4.55 25.09
CA GLY A 142 -19.01 5.02 24.37
C GLY A 142 -19.01 6.54 24.13
N ASP A 143 -17.85 7.17 24.04
CA ASP A 143 -17.75 8.61 23.72
C ASP A 143 -18.37 8.88 22.34
N GLU A 144 -19.51 9.57 22.33
CA GLU A 144 -20.31 9.81 21.14
C GLU A 144 -19.57 10.64 20.08
N GLN A 145 -18.67 11.56 20.50
CA GLN A 145 -17.90 12.38 19.57
C GLN A 145 -16.89 11.52 18.82
N ILE A 146 -16.18 10.65 19.54
CA ILE A 146 -15.22 9.71 18.94
C ILE A 146 -15.94 8.69 18.06
N LEU A 147 -17.04 8.10 18.51
CA LEU A 147 -17.81 7.14 17.74
C LEU A 147 -18.33 7.76 16.43
N THR A 148 -18.82 8.98 16.49
CA THR A 148 -19.29 9.73 15.32
C THR A 148 -18.12 10.06 14.38
N ALA A 149 -16.97 10.50 14.91
CA ALA A 149 -15.79 10.80 14.12
C ALA A 149 -15.22 9.55 13.41
N ILE A 150 -15.16 8.40 14.10
CA ILE A 150 -14.74 7.11 13.51
C ILE A 150 -15.65 6.73 12.33
N ARG A 151 -16.98 6.78 12.53
CA ARG A 151 -17.95 6.48 11.48
C ARG A 151 -17.80 7.43 10.30
N HIS A 152 -17.74 8.73 10.58
CA HIS A 152 -17.57 9.74 9.54
C HIS A 152 -16.31 9.51 8.71
N GLN A 153 -15.14 9.33 9.33
CA GLN A 153 -13.90 9.06 8.62
C GLN A 153 -13.98 7.77 7.77
N SER A 154 -14.60 6.72 8.32
CA SER A 154 -14.75 5.44 7.61
C SER A 154 -15.68 5.55 6.40
N GLU A 155 -16.71 6.42 6.48
CA GLU A 155 -17.69 6.63 5.42
C GLU A 155 -17.24 7.62 4.35
N THR A 156 -16.30 8.49 4.67
CA THR A 156 -15.80 9.53 3.77
C THR A 156 -14.39 9.20 3.25
N ASP A 157 -13.38 9.52 4.02
CA ASP A 157 -11.98 9.49 3.60
C ASP A 157 -11.40 8.08 3.47
N LEU A 158 -11.93 7.11 4.25
CA LEU A 158 -11.47 5.73 4.22
C LEU A 158 -12.41 4.80 3.46
N ARG A 159 -13.43 5.32 2.81
CA ARG A 159 -14.42 4.52 2.06
C ARG A 159 -13.80 3.64 0.96
N ASN A 160 -12.70 4.08 0.39
CA ASN A 160 -12.00 3.41 -0.70
C ASN A 160 -10.87 2.48 -0.21
N LEU A 161 -10.64 2.42 1.11
CA LEU A 161 -9.65 1.54 1.71
C LEU A 161 -10.28 0.19 2.07
N ARG A 162 -9.58 -0.89 1.73
CA ARG A 162 -9.87 -2.24 2.20
C ARG A 162 -8.66 -2.80 2.89
N ILE A 163 -8.79 -3.04 4.18
CA ILE A 163 -7.80 -3.73 5.02
C ILE A 163 -8.25 -5.18 5.12
N ILE A 164 -7.39 -6.08 4.69
CA ILE A 164 -7.72 -7.50 4.53
C ILE A 164 -6.68 -8.29 5.33
N ASP A 165 -7.08 -8.70 6.52
CA ASP A 165 -6.26 -9.56 7.38
C ASP A 165 -6.27 -11.02 6.90
N ARG A 166 -5.50 -11.88 7.58
CA ARG A 166 -5.40 -13.31 7.25
C ARG A 166 -6.76 -14.00 7.28
N ALA A 167 -7.62 -13.66 8.25
CA ALA A 167 -8.91 -14.30 8.41
C ALA A 167 -9.88 -13.91 7.28
N ALA A 168 -9.95 -12.62 6.96
CA ALA A 168 -10.74 -12.10 5.84
C ALA A 168 -10.26 -12.66 4.51
N PHE A 169 -8.94 -12.74 4.31
CA PHE A 169 -8.32 -13.27 3.10
C PHE A 169 -8.67 -14.77 2.91
N SER A 170 -8.51 -15.57 3.95
CA SER A 170 -8.85 -17.00 3.91
C SER A 170 -10.33 -17.23 3.65
N LYS A 171 -11.21 -16.49 4.35
CA LYS A 171 -12.67 -16.56 4.15
C LYS A 171 -13.06 -16.21 2.72
N TYR A 172 -12.41 -15.21 2.12
CA TYR A 172 -12.65 -14.82 0.75
C TYR A 172 -12.23 -15.92 -0.23
N GLY A 173 -11.05 -16.53 -0.05
CA GLY A 173 -10.59 -17.65 -0.88
C GLY A 173 -11.50 -18.88 -0.79
N GLU A 174 -12.03 -19.19 0.41
CA GLU A 174 -13.04 -20.25 0.55
C GLU A 174 -14.33 -19.93 -0.22
N ALA A 175 -14.80 -18.67 -0.17
CA ALA A 175 -15.99 -18.25 -0.90
C ALA A 175 -15.78 -18.39 -2.42
N MET A 176 -14.61 -18.03 -2.92
CA MET A 176 -14.25 -18.22 -4.33
C MET A 176 -14.32 -19.68 -4.74
N ARG A 177 -13.70 -20.60 -3.96
CA ARG A 177 -13.74 -22.04 -4.24
C ARG A 177 -15.16 -22.60 -4.26
N ARG A 178 -16.00 -22.20 -3.27
CA ARG A 178 -17.43 -22.59 -3.21
C ARG A 178 -18.22 -22.09 -4.41
N SER A 179 -17.84 -20.96 -5.00
CA SER A 179 -18.45 -20.40 -6.21
C SER A 179 -17.90 -21.00 -7.51
N GLY A 180 -17.07 -22.06 -7.43
CA GLY A 180 -16.54 -22.75 -8.58
C GLY A 180 -15.30 -22.12 -9.22
N HIS A 181 -14.66 -21.13 -8.55
CA HIS A 181 -13.39 -20.60 -9.04
C HIS A 181 -12.25 -21.58 -8.73
N GLN A 182 -11.40 -21.77 -9.73
CA GLN A 182 -10.11 -22.41 -9.48
C GLN A 182 -9.24 -21.43 -8.70
N VAL A 183 -8.76 -21.84 -7.54
CA VAL A 183 -7.89 -21.05 -6.64
C VAL A 183 -6.77 -21.97 -6.20
N ASP A 184 -5.63 -21.83 -6.84
CA ASP A 184 -4.45 -22.66 -6.60
C ASP A 184 -3.58 -22.06 -5.45
N GLY A 185 -3.59 -20.73 -5.29
CA GLY A 185 -2.81 -20.07 -4.26
C GLY A 185 -3.31 -18.68 -3.84
N PRO A 186 -2.58 -18.02 -2.93
CA PRO A 186 -2.89 -16.67 -2.48
C PRO A 186 -2.85 -15.62 -3.59
N ILE A 187 -2.02 -15.82 -4.61
CA ILE A 187 -1.93 -14.92 -5.75
C ILE A 187 -3.24 -14.86 -6.53
N ASP A 188 -3.94 -16.00 -6.71
CA ASP A 188 -5.23 -16.02 -7.41
C ASP A 188 -6.31 -15.27 -6.65
N ILE A 189 -6.28 -15.37 -5.31
CA ILE A 189 -7.19 -14.64 -4.44
C ILE A 189 -6.96 -13.13 -4.57
N ALA A 190 -5.70 -12.70 -4.52
CA ALA A 190 -5.32 -11.31 -4.67
C ALA A 190 -5.62 -10.78 -6.09
N ASP A 191 -5.39 -11.59 -7.12
CA ASP A 191 -5.73 -11.28 -8.52
C ASP A 191 -7.23 -10.98 -8.68
N HIS A 192 -8.07 -11.85 -8.13
CA HIS A 192 -9.52 -11.67 -8.17
C HIS A 192 -9.97 -10.42 -7.38
N MET A 193 -9.35 -10.15 -6.22
CA MET A 193 -9.67 -8.97 -5.41
C MET A 193 -9.29 -7.67 -6.14
N LEU A 194 -8.11 -7.60 -6.74
CA LEU A 194 -7.64 -6.40 -7.44
C LEU A 194 -8.42 -6.10 -8.72
N GLY A 195 -8.82 -7.14 -9.44
CA GLY A 195 -9.61 -7.03 -10.67
C GLY A 195 -11.09 -7.12 -10.42
N THR A 196 -11.64 -8.33 -10.50
CA THR A 196 -13.07 -8.62 -10.54
C THR A 196 -13.85 -8.01 -9.37
N TRP A 197 -13.35 -8.20 -8.13
CA TRP A 197 -14.05 -7.69 -6.96
C TRP A 197 -14.01 -6.15 -6.91
N SER A 198 -12.84 -5.57 -7.18
CA SER A 198 -12.69 -4.10 -7.17
C SER A 198 -13.55 -3.42 -8.23
N GLU A 199 -13.59 -3.97 -9.45
CA GLU A 199 -14.47 -3.47 -10.53
C GLU A 199 -15.94 -3.59 -10.15
N ALA A 200 -16.37 -4.68 -9.52
CA ALA A 200 -17.74 -4.84 -9.08
C ALA A 200 -18.12 -3.87 -7.95
N ALA A 201 -17.20 -3.63 -7.00
CA ALA A 201 -17.45 -2.79 -5.83
C ALA A 201 -17.36 -1.29 -6.13
N TYR A 202 -16.46 -0.88 -7.03
CA TYR A 202 -16.12 0.52 -7.27
C TYR A 202 -16.33 1.00 -8.71
N GLY A 203 -16.66 0.10 -9.65
CA GLY A 203 -16.73 0.39 -11.08
C GLY A 203 -15.37 0.55 -11.76
N ARG A 204 -14.27 0.32 -11.05
CA ARG A 204 -12.89 0.37 -11.56
C ARG A 204 -11.96 -0.49 -10.72
N LYS A 205 -10.79 -0.82 -11.27
CA LYS A 205 -9.74 -1.58 -10.57
C LYS A 205 -9.14 -0.79 -9.40
N ALA A 206 -8.48 -1.50 -8.50
CA ALA A 206 -7.71 -0.90 -7.43
C ALA A 206 -6.55 -0.03 -7.98
N ASP A 207 -6.30 1.11 -7.36
CA ASP A 207 -5.19 1.99 -7.73
C ASP A 207 -3.89 1.56 -7.05
N VAL A 208 -3.99 1.06 -5.82
CA VAL A 208 -2.85 0.70 -4.98
C VAL A 208 -3.06 -0.66 -4.35
N PHE A 209 -2.04 -1.48 -4.43
CA PHE A 209 -1.95 -2.78 -3.82
C PHE A 209 -0.81 -2.81 -2.81
N ILE A 210 -1.11 -3.10 -1.54
CA ILE A 210 -0.15 -3.18 -0.45
C ILE A 210 -0.13 -4.60 0.09
N TRP A 211 1.07 -5.18 0.23
CA TRP A 211 1.28 -6.46 0.89
C TRP A 211 2.22 -6.29 2.09
N ASP A 212 1.70 -6.45 3.30
CA ASP A 212 2.43 -6.22 4.53
C ASP A 212 2.44 -7.53 5.38
N PHE A 213 3.48 -8.35 5.27
CA PHE A 213 4.71 -8.25 4.51
C PHE A 213 4.96 -9.51 3.63
N ALA A 214 5.91 -9.44 2.68
CA ALA A 214 6.12 -10.45 1.63
C ALA A 214 6.31 -11.87 2.14
N SER A 215 7.08 -12.09 3.21
CA SER A 215 7.35 -13.43 3.76
C SER A 215 6.12 -14.12 4.40
N GLN A 216 5.00 -13.40 4.53
CA GLN A 216 3.71 -13.97 4.98
C GLN A 216 2.81 -14.42 3.82
N LEU A 217 3.29 -14.32 2.59
CA LEU A 217 2.66 -14.95 1.43
C LEU A 217 2.95 -16.46 1.49
N ASP A 218 2.00 -17.20 2.08
CA ASP A 218 2.09 -18.66 2.22
C ASP A 218 1.60 -19.31 0.93
N ASP A 219 2.50 -19.33 -0.07
CA ASP A 219 2.27 -19.94 -1.37
C ASP A 219 3.28 -21.07 -1.57
N PRO A 220 2.81 -22.33 -1.67
CA PRO A 220 3.70 -23.49 -1.82
C PRO A 220 4.54 -23.48 -3.12
N GLU A 221 4.05 -22.78 -4.16
CA GLU A 221 4.76 -22.68 -5.44
C GLU A 221 5.84 -21.59 -5.42
N LEU A 222 5.77 -20.65 -4.47
CA LEU A 222 6.71 -19.55 -4.32
C LEU A 222 7.69 -19.85 -3.20
N GLY A 223 8.80 -20.50 -3.53
CA GLY A 223 9.76 -21.04 -2.55
C GLY A 223 10.49 -20.02 -1.69
N ASP A 224 10.76 -18.81 -2.21
CA ASP A 224 11.56 -17.78 -1.55
C ASP A 224 11.00 -16.36 -1.70
N ASP A 225 11.56 -15.40 -0.98
CA ASP A 225 11.10 -14.01 -1.04
C ASP A 225 11.29 -13.36 -2.42
N PRO A 226 12.37 -13.61 -3.19
CA PRO A 226 12.46 -13.13 -4.57
C PRO A 226 11.30 -13.57 -5.45
N ALA A 227 10.90 -14.85 -5.38
CA ALA A 227 9.78 -15.37 -6.15
C ALA A 227 8.46 -14.70 -5.72
N ARG A 228 8.22 -14.53 -4.41
CA ARG A 228 7.06 -13.83 -3.85
C ARG A 228 7.00 -12.37 -4.31
N ILE A 229 8.10 -11.64 -4.21
CA ILE A 229 8.21 -10.25 -4.66
C ILE A 229 7.93 -10.14 -6.16
N SER A 230 8.48 -11.05 -6.96
CA SER A 230 8.25 -11.10 -8.40
C SER A 230 6.78 -11.33 -8.74
N ALA A 231 6.13 -12.27 -8.05
CA ALA A 231 4.71 -12.58 -8.23
C ALA A 231 3.82 -11.38 -7.87
N LEU A 232 4.04 -10.76 -6.70
CA LEU A 232 3.29 -9.58 -6.25
C LEU A 232 3.49 -8.38 -7.17
N LYS A 233 4.71 -8.13 -7.64
CA LYS A 233 4.99 -7.10 -8.64
C LYS A 233 4.25 -7.36 -9.94
N SER A 234 4.30 -8.59 -10.45
CA SER A 234 3.63 -8.99 -11.70
C SER A 234 2.12 -8.83 -11.58
N LEU A 235 1.57 -9.14 -10.40
CA LEU A 235 0.15 -8.96 -10.08
C LEU A 235 -0.25 -7.47 -10.18
N GLY A 236 0.47 -6.58 -9.52
CA GLY A 236 0.21 -5.15 -9.61
C GLY A 236 0.34 -4.59 -11.03
N MET A 237 1.35 -5.04 -11.79
CA MET A 237 1.51 -4.64 -13.19
C MET A 237 0.34 -5.10 -14.07
N ARG A 238 -0.22 -6.29 -13.83
CA ARG A 238 -1.39 -6.84 -14.56
C ARG A 238 -2.65 -6.02 -14.33
N HIS A 239 -2.80 -5.46 -13.14
CA HIS A 239 -3.97 -4.67 -12.75
C HIS A 239 -3.78 -3.15 -12.91
N ASP A 240 -2.66 -2.70 -13.47
CA ASP A 240 -2.29 -1.28 -13.57
C ASP A 240 -2.29 -0.58 -12.19
N ALA A 241 -1.92 -1.29 -11.14
CA ALA A 241 -1.87 -0.78 -9.77
C ALA A 241 -0.44 -0.39 -9.36
N VAL A 242 -0.31 0.60 -8.49
CA VAL A 242 0.90 0.82 -7.69
C VAL A 242 1.04 -0.35 -6.73
N THR A 243 2.22 -0.95 -6.66
CA THR A 243 2.49 -2.07 -5.75
C THR A 243 3.45 -1.66 -4.66
N ILE A 244 3.06 -1.84 -3.41
CA ILE A 244 3.91 -1.62 -2.24
C ILE A 244 4.08 -2.93 -1.50
N ILE A 245 5.32 -3.35 -1.33
CA ILE A 245 5.67 -4.59 -0.65
C ILE A 245 6.49 -4.24 0.58
N VAL A 246 5.98 -4.60 1.75
CA VAL A 246 6.74 -4.50 2.98
C VAL A 246 7.66 -5.69 3.08
N HIS A 247 8.92 -5.42 3.35
CA HIS A 247 9.95 -6.44 3.45
C HIS A 247 10.76 -6.30 4.73
N GLN A 248 11.03 -7.40 5.41
CA GLN A 248 11.80 -7.38 6.65
C GLN A 248 13.29 -7.53 6.35
N ALA A 249 14.11 -6.59 6.82
CA ALA A 249 15.55 -6.69 6.72
C ALA A 249 16.12 -7.86 7.52
N SER A 250 17.29 -8.37 7.11
CA SER A 250 17.97 -9.47 7.77
C SER A 250 18.32 -9.13 9.23
N ARG A 251 18.30 -10.14 10.10
CA ARG A 251 18.68 -9.97 11.52
C ARG A 251 20.18 -9.67 11.70
N GLY A 252 21.02 -10.05 10.72
CA GLY A 252 22.47 -9.86 10.77
C GLY A 252 22.95 -8.48 10.30
N SER A 253 22.08 -7.66 9.69
CA SER A 253 22.44 -6.27 9.38
C SER A 253 22.54 -5.50 10.70
N ALA A 254 23.69 -4.90 10.96
CA ALA A 254 24.05 -4.36 12.26
C ALA A 254 23.05 -3.31 12.81
N ASN A 255 22.97 -2.34 13.19
CA ASN A 255 22.32 -1.28 13.91
C ASN A 255 20.85 -1.00 13.49
N ARG A 256 19.90 -0.99 14.44
CA ARG A 256 18.50 -0.61 14.21
C ARG A 256 18.33 0.89 13.98
N GLY A 257 19.26 1.68 14.47
CA GLY A 257 19.24 3.13 14.41
C GLY A 257 19.80 3.74 13.14
N ALA A 258 20.22 2.94 12.16
CA ALA A 258 20.86 3.41 10.94
C ALA A 258 20.11 3.00 9.67
N ALA A 259 20.22 3.83 8.63
CA ALA A 259 19.73 3.52 7.30
C ALA A 259 20.35 2.23 6.78
N LEU A 260 19.52 1.38 6.18
CA LEU A 260 19.95 0.14 5.56
C LEU A 260 20.27 0.38 4.08
N GLY A 261 21.33 -0.23 3.55
CA GLY A 261 21.63 -0.25 2.12
C GLY A 261 20.73 -1.21 1.33
N ILE A 262 20.86 -1.21 0.02
CA ILE A 262 20.10 -2.11 -0.89
C ILE A 262 20.36 -3.59 -0.54
N GLU A 263 21.56 -3.91 -0.08
CA GLU A 263 22.01 -5.28 0.23
C GLU A 263 21.50 -5.81 1.58
N SER A 264 20.70 -5.04 2.30
CA SER A 264 20.26 -5.37 3.66
C SER A 264 19.04 -6.25 3.75
N GLY A 265 18.43 -6.62 2.62
CA GLY A 265 17.30 -7.53 2.57
C GLY A 265 17.62 -8.90 3.19
N ARG A 266 16.63 -9.46 3.87
CA ARG A 266 16.83 -10.74 4.59
C ARG A 266 17.04 -11.91 3.65
N TYR A 267 16.43 -11.86 2.48
CA TYR A 267 16.33 -13.01 1.57
C TYR A 267 16.56 -12.66 0.09
N GLY A 268 16.97 -11.45 -0.22
CA GLY A 268 17.11 -10.97 -1.60
C GLY A 268 15.76 -10.48 -2.18
N GLY A 269 15.77 -10.17 -3.47
CA GLY A 269 14.57 -9.71 -4.20
C GLY A 269 14.45 -8.19 -4.29
N GLU A 270 15.27 -7.43 -3.59
CA GLU A 270 15.30 -5.96 -3.64
C GLU A 270 15.59 -5.46 -5.06
N ASP A 271 16.32 -6.24 -5.85
CA ASP A 271 16.63 -5.92 -7.24
C ASP A 271 15.41 -5.95 -8.17
N LEU A 272 14.37 -6.66 -7.79
CA LEU A 272 13.16 -6.83 -8.59
C LEU A 272 12.27 -5.58 -8.58
N ALA A 273 12.25 -4.82 -7.49
CA ALA A 273 11.46 -3.60 -7.40
C ALA A 273 12.03 -2.45 -8.24
N HIS A 274 11.17 -1.48 -8.59
CA HIS A 274 11.59 -0.24 -9.24
C HIS A 274 12.22 0.72 -8.23
N PHE A 275 11.68 0.75 -7.02
CA PHE A 275 12.10 1.62 -5.93
C PHE A 275 12.28 0.83 -4.64
N MET A 276 13.15 1.31 -3.78
CA MET A 276 13.29 0.77 -2.43
C MET A 276 13.47 1.92 -1.43
N LEU A 277 12.60 1.91 -0.43
CA LEU A 277 12.73 2.72 0.77
C LEU A 277 13.27 1.88 1.92
N THR A 278 14.11 2.48 2.72
CA THR A 278 14.49 1.93 4.02
C THR A 278 14.05 2.87 5.12
N VAL A 279 13.59 2.29 6.24
CA VAL A 279 13.13 3.05 7.40
C VAL A 279 13.86 2.58 8.65
N TRP A 280 14.14 3.52 9.56
CA TRP A 280 14.81 3.23 10.83
C TRP A 280 14.39 4.20 11.93
N ARG A 281 14.75 3.85 13.16
CA ARG A 281 14.52 4.67 14.35
C ARG A 281 15.87 5.07 14.94
N PRO A 282 16.35 6.32 14.74
CA PRO A 282 17.68 6.73 15.18
C PRO A 282 17.95 6.53 16.68
N HIS A 283 16.94 6.64 17.54
CA HIS A 283 17.07 6.40 18.98
C HIS A 283 17.40 4.93 19.33
N GLU A 284 17.20 3.99 18.42
CA GLU A 284 17.56 2.57 18.60
C GLU A 284 19.02 2.29 18.26
N ASP A 285 19.82 3.31 17.93
CA ASP A 285 21.25 3.18 17.73
C ASP A 285 21.97 3.02 19.08
N GLU A 286 22.35 1.78 19.40
CA GLU A 286 23.03 1.46 20.66
C GLU A 286 24.43 2.05 20.74
N SER A 287 25.00 2.53 19.63
CA SER A 287 26.32 3.20 19.62
C SER A 287 26.26 4.64 20.12
N LEU A 288 25.05 5.24 20.18
CA LEU A 288 24.83 6.59 20.65
C LEU A 288 24.71 6.65 22.20
N PRO A 289 25.17 7.73 22.83
CA PRO A 289 24.92 8.00 24.25
C PRO A 289 23.43 8.02 24.60
N ALA A 290 23.08 7.67 25.83
CA ALA A 290 21.68 7.57 26.26
C ALA A 290 20.91 8.89 26.16
N ASP A 291 21.57 10.01 26.46
CA ASP A 291 20.99 11.36 26.36
C ASP A 291 20.74 11.76 24.89
N GLU A 292 21.60 11.36 23.98
CA GLU A 292 21.41 11.58 22.54
C GLU A 292 20.27 10.71 22.01
N ARG A 293 20.19 9.44 22.40
CA ARG A 293 19.06 8.55 22.04
C ARG A 293 17.73 9.10 22.54
N ALA A 294 17.69 9.66 23.76
CA ALA A 294 16.49 10.27 24.29
C ALA A 294 15.99 11.48 23.44
N ARG A 295 16.92 12.30 22.91
CA ARG A 295 16.58 13.41 22.01
C ARG A 295 16.03 12.93 20.65
N LEU A 296 16.37 11.73 20.25
CA LEU A 296 15.96 11.13 18.97
C LEU A 296 14.73 10.23 19.08
N GLU A 297 14.07 10.17 20.24
CA GLU A 297 12.92 9.29 20.49
C GLU A 297 11.80 9.46 19.47
N ASN A 298 11.50 10.69 19.10
CA ASN A 298 10.46 11.04 18.12
C ASN A 298 10.98 11.19 16.69
N VAL A 299 12.23 10.80 16.42
CA VAL A 299 12.80 10.88 15.07
C VAL A 299 12.55 9.58 14.30
N PHE A 300 12.14 9.73 13.05
CA PHE A 300 11.88 8.68 12.09
C PHE A 300 12.71 8.90 10.84
N GLY A 301 13.62 7.96 10.55
CA GLY A 301 14.49 8.04 9.39
C GLY A 301 13.91 7.32 8.18
N ILE A 302 14.01 7.93 7.00
CA ILE A 302 13.60 7.35 5.72
C ILE A 302 14.70 7.60 4.70
N ALA A 303 15.02 6.59 3.88
CA ALA A 303 15.91 6.77 2.73
C ALA A 303 15.36 6.08 1.48
N LEU A 304 15.35 6.80 0.37
CA LEU A 304 15.16 6.24 -0.96
C LEU A 304 16.52 5.73 -1.46
N VAL A 305 16.78 4.45 -1.24
CA VAL A 305 18.07 3.81 -1.53
C VAL A 305 18.16 3.26 -2.96
N LYS A 306 17.00 2.99 -3.59
CA LYS A 306 16.89 2.57 -4.97
C LYS A 306 15.84 3.40 -5.70
N ASN A 307 16.22 3.97 -6.83
CA ASN A 307 15.36 4.72 -7.72
C ASN A 307 15.74 4.38 -9.16
N LYS A 308 14.85 3.72 -9.90
CA LYS A 308 15.03 3.38 -11.33
C LYS A 308 14.51 4.48 -12.28
N ARG A 309 14.00 5.58 -11.73
CA ARG A 309 13.44 6.66 -12.52
C ARG A 309 14.50 7.75 -12.77
N PHE A 310 14.50 8.31 -13.97
CA PHE A 310 15.36 9.45 -14.38
C PHE A 310 16.85 9.27 -14.01
N ASP A 311 17.36 10.19 -13.20
CA ASP A 311 18.75 10.27 -12.76
C ASP A 311 19.09 9.33 -11.59
N GLY A 312 18.12 8.58 -11.10
CA GLY A 312 18.32 7.69 -9.97
C GLY A 312 18.56 8.42 -8.64
N LYS A 313 18.04 9.65 -8.51
CA LYS A 313 18.19 10.49 -7.30
C LYS A 313 17.83 9.69 -6.04
N LYS A 314 18.76 9.66 -5.09
CA LYS A 314 18.59 9.08 -3.77
C LYS A 314 18.37 10.19 -2.75
N VAL A 315 17.56 9.93 -1.75
CA VAL A 315 17.18 10.88 -0.71
C VAL A 315 17.24 10.20 0.64
N THR A 316 17.76 10.92 1.64
CA THR A 316 17.73 10.51 3.04
C THR A 316 17.19 11.68 3.85
N ILE A 317 16.18 11.41 4.68
CA ILE A 317 15.50 12.43 5.49
C ILE A 317 15.18 11.86 6.87
N ASN A 318 15.26 12.72 7.88
CA ASN A 318 14.71 12.46 9.21
C ASN A 318 13.45 13.31 9.40
N MET A 319 12.40 12.67 9.88
CA MET A 319 11.10 13.28 10.14
C MET A 319 10.79 13.18 11.63
N GLU A 320 9.96 14.05 12.15
CA GLU A 320 9.36 13.88 13.47
C GLU A 320 8.13 12.97 13.37
N ILE A 321 7.92 12.12 14.37
CA ILE A 321 6.71 11.30 14.53
C ILE A 321 5.97 11.75 15.79
N THR A 322 4.69 12.10 15.64
CA THR A 322 3.84 12.48 16.75
C THR A 322 3.33 11.26 17.54
N ASP A 323 2.75 11.49 18.73
CA ASP A 323 2.09 10.46 19.54
C ASP A 323 0.91 9.79 18.80
N ALA A 324 0.30 10.48 17.86
CA ALA A 324 -0.72 9.93 16.96
C ALA A 324 -0.14 9.02 15.85
N GLY A 325 1.18 8.93 15.72
CA GLY A 325 1.87 8.22 14.66
C GLY A 325 1.94 8.99 13.33
N LYS A 326 1.58 10.28 13.32
CA LYS A 326 1.68 11.13 12.13
C LYS A 326 3.15 11.52 11.92
N LEU A 327 3.63 11.33 10.70
CA LEU A 327 4.94 11.82 10.26
C LEU A 327 4.80 13.30 9.86
N LEU A 328 5.61 14.16 10.47
CA LEU A 328 5.69 15.57 10.15
C LEU A 328 6.82 15.79 9.14
N ASP A 329 6.47 16.27 7.96
CA ASP A 329 7.45 16.62 6.94
C ASP A 329 8.09 17.97 7.28
N PRO A 330 9.42 18.07 7.41
CA PRO A 330 10.10 19.33 7.70
C PRO A 330 9.76 20.44 6.70
N TRP A 331 9.43 20.07 5.47
CA TRP A 331 9.05 21.00 4.42
C TRP A 331 7.66 21.61 4.68
N GLU A 332 6.70 20.81 5.16
CA GLU A 332 5.35 21.31 5.53
C GLU A 332 5.44 22.36 6.63
N GLU A 333 6.28 22.15 7.62
CA GLU A 333 6.51 23.11 8.72
C GLU A 333 7.11 24.42 8.21
N THR A 334 8.09 24.35 7.32
CA THR A 334 8.72 25.54 6.72
C THR A 334 7.72 26.37 5.92
N VAL A 335 6.82 25.73 5.16
CA VAL A 335 5.78 26.42 4.39
C VAL A 335 4.73 27.07 5.28
N ILE A 336 4.35 26.38 6.37
CA ILE A 336 3.41 26.94 7.37
C ILE A 336 4.02 28.17 8.01
N GLN A 337 5.26 28.12 8.49
CA GLN A 337 5.94 29.25 9.07
C GLN A 337 6.05 30.43 8.10
N TYR A 338 6.45 30.17 6.86
CA TYR A 338 6.52 31.22 5.84
C TYR A 338 5.18 31.90 5.58
N ARG A 339 4.06 31.17 5.59
CA ARG A 339 2.71 31.74 5.44
C ARG A 339 2.32 32.60 6.65
N LEU A 340 2.59 32.13 7.85
CA LEU A 340 2.33 32.90 9.09
C LEU A 340 3.12 34.21 9.09
N ASP A 341 4.40 34.18 8.70
CA ASP A 341 5.25 35.37 8.62
C ASP A 341 4.76 36.39 7.55
N GLN A 342 4.05 35.92 6.50
CA GLN A 342 3.45 36.80 5.48
C GLN A 342 2.10 37.40 5.94
N GLU A 343 1.34 36.69 6.78
CA GLU A 343 0.06 37.18 7.34
C GLU A 343 0.28 38.20 8.48
N GLU A 344 1.47 38.19 9.11
CA GLU A 344 1.84 39.15 10.15
C GLU A 344 2.50 40.44 9.59
N GLN A 345 2.81 40.52 8.32
CA GLN A 345 3.34 41.71 7.60
C GLN A 345 2.23 42.47 6.87
#